data_84b303bff644a8b89d1217b2dac5c10b
#
_entry.id   84b303bff644a8b89d1217b2dac5c10b
#
_cell.length_a   1.000
_cell.length_b   1.000
_cell.length_c   1.000
_cell.angle_alpha   90.00
_cell.angle_beta   90.00
_cell.angle_gamma   90.00
#
_symmetry.space_group_name_H-M   'P 1'
#
loop_
_entity.id
_entity.type
_entity.pdbx_description
1 polymer ?
#
loop_
_entity_poly.entity_id
_entity_poly.type
_entity_poly.pdbx_seq_one_letter_code
_entity_poly.pdbx_strand_id
1 'polypeptide(L)'
;MALPRSRKVVSKVDVLDLGDAALLVDFRGSSNALIKIHQLCELLFSRSPSWLLDAIPGIDTLLVSLKFEDDKYGAVRLTARTELEALLTTILSDKKLGVAKDSVHRIRVCYDPEVAPDLVASAEKCKLTVREFINRHKNSEITVDILGFMPGFAYCSGLDPSLKLARLDAPRTAVPPGSVAIAELQTAIYPKTTPGGWNIIGRSPDVLFDPHKKCPSLLTAGDRVEFIEIDLAQFKKIQSESALNKANQKIHDDQKGVIEVLSPGLLTSIQGAPRYGFAHLALSAGGPMDKEAADLANALLGNSQDAAGLEITGTGPKLLFHTDAWVAWVGAQCTGQIDGKTVPGNRPVHVRIGQTLSFGAMAQGYRIFLAIAGGIESEFVLGGRGSHLSAGIGDKVVKKGDFLNLSQLSLSSELPFFNRLRNANQAYPKWSVAAPALAGKNTQFIKVLPSVHLNLLDPQEQTLLWKTVWTVSAQSNRMGMRLDSHFKISSPLVGIPSQGIWFGTVQLPPSGQPILMLAEHQTTGGYPRLLEAVDSERSKLAQLRPGDKIQFLPITLEEADRINALRFYEQKKTLNNLEVALGAKS
;
A
#
# COMPACT_ATOMS: atom_id res chain seq x y z
N MET A 1 38.75 -4.52 -30.06
CA MET A 1 37.40 -4.48 -30.62
C MET A 1 36.69 -3.24 -30.07
N ALA A 2 36.34 -2.31 -30.94
CA ALA A 2 35.89 -0.97 -30.56
C ALA A 2 34.48 -1.01 -29.96
N LEU A 3 34.28 -0.28 -28.82
CA LEU A 3 32.97 -0.01 -28.25
C LEU A 3 32.06 0.64 -29.31
N PRO A 4 30.78 0.25 -29.40
CA PRO A 4 29.86 0.88 -30.32
C PRO A 4 29.59 2.32 -29.90
N ARG A 5 29.78 3.23 -30.86
CA ARG A 5 29.57 4.67 -30.76
C ARG A 5 28.18 4.99 -30.22
N SER A 6 28.13 5.98 -29.32
CA SER A 6 26.94 6.62 -28.80
C SER A 6 25.84 6.79 -29.84
N ARG A 7 24.72 6.10 -29.68
CA ARG A 7 23.46 6.49 -30.32
C ARG A 7 23.13 7.91 -29.86
N LYS A 8 22.95 8.84 -30.78
CA LYS A 8 22.31 10.14 -30.54
C LYS A 8 21.01 9.87 -29.82
N VAL A 9 20.92 10.30 -28.57
CA VAL A 9 19.70 10.25 -27.75
C VAL A 9 18.72 11.22 -28.41
N VAL A 10 17.84 10.70 -29.25
CA VAL A 10 16.57 11.35 -29.54
C VAL A 10 15.74 11.10 -28.28
N SER A 11 15.41 12.15 -27.54
CA SER A 11 14.64 12.10 -26.30
C SER A 11 13.20 11.68 -26.59
N LYS A 12 13.00 10.37 -26.80
CA LYS A 12 11.67 9.78 -26.96
C LYS A 12 11.21 9.30 -25.60
N VAL A 13 10.09 9.85 -25.13
CA VAL A 13 9.38 9.31 -23.96
C VAL A 13 8.67 8.04 -24.40
N ASP A 14 8.90 6.94 -23.71
CA ASP A 14 8.33 5.63 -24.05
C ASP A 14 7.25 5.23 -23.04
N VAL A 15 6.18 4.56 -23.52
CA VAL A 15 5.16 3.93 -22.68
C VAL A 15 5.38 2.43 -22.74
N LEU A 16 5.73 1.83 -21.60
CA LEU A 16 6.08 0.42 -21.47
C LEU A 16 5.02 -0.33 -20.65
N ASP A 17 4.80 -1.62 -20.94
CA ASP A 17 4.02 -2.47 -20.06
C ASP A 17 4.81 -2.73 -18.76
N LEU A 18 4.11 -2.65 -17.63
CA LEU A 18 4.67 -2.97 -16.32
C LEU A 18 3.77 -4.01 -15.65
N GLY A 19 4.13 -5.27 -15.82
CA GLY A 19 3.24 -6.36 -15.46
C GLY A 19 1.99 -6.39 -16.35
N ASP A 20 0.93 -6.95 -15.82
CA ASP A 20 -0.38 -7.08 -16.48
C ASP A 20 -1.37 -5.96 -16.11
N ALA A 21 -1.09 -5.22 -15.04
CA ALA A 21 -2.02 -4.25 -14.45
C ALA A 21 -1.52 -2.81 -14.40
N ALA A 22 -0.38 -2.48 -15.04
CA ALA A 22 0.15 -1.12 -15.07
C ALA A 22 0.90 -0.80 -16.36
N LEU A 23 1.08 0.50 -16.60
CA LEU A 23 1.96 1.06 -17.62
C LEU A 23 3.04 1.92 -16.95
N LEU A 24 4.23 1.96 -17.52
CA LEU A 24 5.33 2.82 -17.11
C LEU A 24 5.61 3.83 -18.22
N VAL A 25 5.46 5.10 -17.92
CA VAL A 25 5.90 6.18 -18.79
C VAL A 25 7.33 6.55 -18.41
N ASP A 26 8.26 6.34 -19.32
CA ASP A 26 9.70 6.51 -19.11
C ASP A 26 10.18 7.83 -19.70
N PHE A 27 10.57 8.76 -18.82
CA PHE A 27 11.09 10.08 -19.18
C PHE A 27 12.61 10.18 -19.11
N ARG A 28 13.33 9.08 -18.90
CA ARG A 28 14.79 9.08 -18.79
C ARG A 28 15.43 9.71 -20.03
N GLY A 29 16.33 10.69 -19.79
CA GLY A 29 16.96 11.46 -20.85
C GLY A 29 16.11 12.60 -21.45
N SER A 30 14.87 12.78 -20.98
CA SER A 30 14.04 13.94 -21.36
C SER A 30 14.43 15.17 -20.52
N SER A 31 14.56 16.33 -21.17
CA SER A 31 14.71 17.60 -20.44
C SER A 31 13.47 17.89 -19.60
N ASN A 32 13.65 18.41 -18.38
CA ASN A 32 12.56 18.71 -17.45
C ASN A 32 11.62 17.51 -17.19
N ALA A 33 12.19 16.30 -17.08
CA ALA A 33 11.44 15.07 -16.88
C ALA A 33 10.43 15.18 -15.73
N LEU A 34 10.89 15.64 -14.58
CA LEU A 34 10.08 15.74 -13.35
C LEU A 34 8.85 16.65 -13.53
N ILE A 35 9.02 17.82 -14.17
CA ILE A 35 7.92 18.75 -14.45
C ILE A 35 6.88 18.09 -15.36
N LYS A 36 7.32 17.40 -16.42
CA LYS A 36 6.43 16.70 -17.36
C LYS A 36 5.68 15.55 -16.67
N ILE A 37 6.34 14.83 -15.76
CA ILE A 37 5.74 13.78 -14.96
C ILE A 37 4.61 14.35 -14.10
N HIS A 38 4.86 15.45 -13.39
CA HIS A 38 3.86 16.11 -12.55
C HIS A 38 2.65 16.57 -13.37
N GLN A 39 2.90 17.19 -14.53
CA GLN A 39 1.83 17.64 -15.42
C GLN A 39 0.99 16.49 -15.97
N LEU A 40 1.64 15.38 -16.41
CA LEU A 40 0.92 14.22 -16.85
C LEU A 40 0.06 13.62 -15.72
N CYS A 41 0.62 13.55 -14.52
CA CYS A 41 -0.09 13.07 -13.34
C CYS A 41 -1.32 13.94 -13.02
N GLU A 42 -1.18 15.28 -13.03
CA GLU A 42 -2.30 16.22 -12.83
C GLU A 42 -3.36 16.11 -13.93
N LEU A 43 -2.96 15.98 -15.19
CA LEU A 43 -3.90 15.78 -16.31
C LEU A 43 -4.67 14.47 -16.17
N LEU A 44 -4.03 13.38 -15.77
CA LEU A 44 -4.67 12.10 -15.54
C LEU A 44 -5.73 12.20 -14.45
N PHE A 45 -5.42 12.79 -13.29
CA PHE A 45 -6.40 12.95 -12.21
C PHE A 45 -7.52 13.94 -12.56
N SER A 46 -7.23 15.01 -13.28
CA SER A 46 -8.24 15.99 -13.69
C SER A 46 -9.21 15.43 -14.74
N ARG A 47 -8.72 14.62 -15.67
CA ARG A 47 -9.55 13.95 -16.70
C ARG A 47 -10.26 12.71 -16.16
N SER A 48 -9.67 12.04 -15.18
CA SER A 48 -10.19 10.84 -14.53
C SER A 48 -10.73 9.79 -15.52
N PRO A 49 -9.91 9.32 -16.49
CA PRO A 49 -10.37 8.33 -17.45
C PRO A 49 -10.79 7.04 -16.74
N SER A 50 -11.78 6.33 -17.29
CA SER A 50 -12.39 5.14 -16.65
C SER A 50 -11.38 4.02 -16.36
N TRP A 51 -10.34 3.93 -17.16
CA TRP A 51 -9.27 2.93 -17.01
C TRP A 51 -8.21 3.30 -15.94
N LEU A 52 -8.20 4.53 -15.43
CA LEU A 52 -7.22 4.96 -14.43
C LEU A 52 -7.60 4.45 -13.04
N LEU A 53 -6.71 3.71 -12.41
CA LEU A 53 -6.83 3.34 -11.01
C LEU A 53 -5.99 4.26 -10.12
N ASP A 54 -4.72 4.48 -10.48
CA ASP A 54 -3.81 5.37 -9.77
C ASP A 54 -2.64 5.81 -10.67
N ALA A 55 -1.93 6.88 -10.28
CA ALA A 55 -0.73 7.35 -10.94
C ALA A 55 0.34 7.71 -9.90
N ILE A 56 1.56 7.18 -10.05
CA ILE A 56 2.63 7.26 -9.06
C ILE A 56 3.87 7.92 -9.69
N PRO A 57 4.11 9.21 -9.40
CA PRO A 57 5.30 9.90 -9.87
C PRO A 57 6.58 9.31 -9.26
N GLY A 58 7.58 9.03 -10.11
CA GLY A 58 8.96 8.82 -9.73
C GLY A 58 9.81 10.02 -10.13
N ILE A 59 11.12 9.92 -9.97
CA ILE A 59 12.07 10.99 -10.36
C ILE A 59 12.15 11.15 -11.89
N ASP A 60 12.10 10.04 -12.62
CA ASP A 60 12.28 9.98 -14.06
C ASP A 60 11.24 9.11 -14.78
N THR A 61 10.25 8.61 -14.06
CA THR A 61 9.18 7.75 -14.58
C THR A 61 7.84 8.08 -13.94
N LEU A 62 6.72 7.79 -14.64
CA LEU A 62 5.38 7.76 -14.07
C LEU A 62 4.83 6.33 -14.20
N LEU A 63 4.49 5.71 -13.08
CA LEU A 63 3.73 4.46 -13.07
C LEU A 63 2.23 4.80 -13.10
N VAL A 64 1.51 4.18 -14.03
CA VAL A 64 0.05 4.33 -14.19
C VAL A 64 -0.59 2.96 -14.03
N SER A 65 -1.33 2.77 -12.94
CA SER A 65 -2.06 1.52 -12.70
C SER A 65 -3.44 1.55 -13.31
N LEU A 66 -3.88 0.40 -13.81
CA LEU A 66 -5.09 0.26 -14.61
C LEU A 66 -6.23 -0.35 -13.82
N LYS A 67 -7.43 0.15 -14.09
CA LYS A 67 -8.69 -0.37 -13.55
C LYS A 67 -9.35 -1.27 -14.58
N PHE A 68 -9.69 -2.48 -14.17
CA PHE A 68 -10.40 -3.46 -14.99
C PHE A 68 -11.79 -3.69 -14.40
N GLU A 69 -12.82 -3.47 -15.21
CA GLU A 69 -14.24 -3.65 -14.84
C GLU A 69 -14.88 -4.84 -15.59
N ASP A 70 -14.14 -5.38 -16.56
CA ASP A 70 -14.55 -6.54 -17.36
C ASP A 70 -13.34 -7.44 -17.66
N ASP A 71 -13.56 -8.49 -18.44
CA ASP A 71 -12.57 -9.47 -18.84
C ASP A 71 -11.63 -9.02 -19.99
N LYS A 72 -11.73 -7.76 -20.43
CA LYS A 72 -11.00 -7.24 -21.61
C LYS A 72 -9.67 -6.58 -21.24
N TYR A 73 -8.84 -7.25 -20.49
CA TYR A 73 -7.56 -6.72 -19.98
C TYR A 73 -6.68 -6.10 -21.07
N GLY A 74 -6.45 -6.81 -22.18
CA GLY A 74 -5.63 -6.31 -23.30
C GLY A 74 -6.22 -5.07 -23.97
N ALA A 75 -7.56 -4.99 -24.13
CA ALA A 75 -8.23 -3.83 -24.73
C ALA A 75 -8.12 -2.59 -23.83
N VAL A 76 -8.34 -2.74 -22.52
CA VAL A 76 -8.17 -1.65 -21.54
C VAL A 76 -6.73 -1.11 -21.58
N ARG A 77 -5.74 -1.99 -21.60
CA ARG A 77 -4.33 -1.61 -21.67
C ARG A 77 -4.00 -0.88 -22.97
N LEU A 78 -4.52 -1.34 -24.11
CA LEU A 78 -4.32 -0.68 -25.40
C LEU A 78 -4.97 0.72 -25.42
N THR A 79 -6.19 0.87 -24.93
CA THR A 79 -6.87 2.16 -24.78
C THR A 79 -6.08 3.12 -23.92
N ALA A 80 -5.66 2.68 -22.73
CA ALA A 80 -4.86 3.49 -21.81
C ALA A 80 -3.54 3.95 -22.43
N ARG A 81 -2.84 3.05 -23.14
CA ARG A 81 -1.59 3.37 -23.87
C ARG A 81 -1.83 4.44 -24.92
N THR A 82 -2.85 4.28 -25.77
CA THR A 82 -3.18 5.22 -26.85
C THR A 82 -3.50 6.61 -26.30
N GLU A 83 -4.28 6.68 -25.23
CA GLU A 83 -4.62 7.96 -24.60
C GLU A 83 -3.42 8.61 -23.91
N LEU A 84 -2.54 7.82 -23.26
CA LEU A 84 -1.30 8.31 -22.66
C LEU A 84 -0.36 8.87 -23.74
N GLU A 85 -0.19 8.20 -24.87
CA GLU A 85 0.64 8.67 -25.98
C GLU A 85 0.10 9.97 -26.59
N ALA A 86 -1.23 10.14 -26.69
CA ALA A 86 -1.86 11.38 -27.09
C ALA A 86 -1.62 12.53 -26.09
N LEU A 87 -1.72 12.27 -24.79
CA LEU A 87 -1.42 13.23 -23.74
C LEU A 87 0.05 13.65 -23.76
N LEU A 88 0.95 12.68 -23.94
CA LEU A 88 2.39 12.93 -24.04
C LEU A 88 2.71 13.81 -25.24
N THR A 89 2.09 13.57 -26.39
CA THR A 89 2.27 14.42 -27.57
C THR A 89 1.92 15.88 -27.27
N THR A 90 0.84 16.11 -26.52
CA THR A 90 0.42 17.45 -26.10
C THR A 90 1.45 18.08 -25.14
N ILE A 91 1.87 17.34 -24.10
CA ILE A 91 2.85 17.81 -23.11
C ILE A 91 4.22 18.10 -23.77
N LEU A 92 4.68 17.23 -24.66
CA LEU A 92 5.99 17.38 -25.31
C LEU A 92 6.03 18.51 -26.36
N SER A 93 4.89 18.88 -26.94
CA SER A 93 4.78 19.99 -27.91
C SER A 93 4.61 21.36 -27.27
N ASP A 94 4.21 21.44 -26.02
CA ASP A 94 3.97 22.72 -25.34
C ASP A 94 5.28 23.38 -24.90
N LYS A 95 5.67 24.44 -25.62
CA LYS A 95 6.87 25.25 -25.33
C LYS A 95 6.73 26.16 -24.10
N LYS A 96 5.53 26.35 -23.56
CA LYS A 96 5.26 27.15 -22.35
C LYS A 96 5.41 26.32 -21.07
N LEU A 97 5.70 25.05 -21.17
CA LEU A 97 5.89 24.10 -20.09
C LEU A 97 7.21 24.38 -19.36
N GLY A 98 7.13 24.81 -18.14
CA GLY A 98 8.29 25.07 -17.28
C GLY A 98 8.01 25.98 -16.09
N VAL A 99 6.76 26.35 -15.86
CA VAL A 99 6.42 27.11 -14.66
C VAL A 99 6.20 26.10 -13.53
N ALA A 100 7.15 26.05 -12.58
CA ALA A 100 6.93 25.41 -11.29
C ALA A 100 5.66 25.99 -10.67
N LYS A 101 4.95 25.19 -9.87
CA LYS A 101 3.80 25.72 -9.09
C LYS A 101 4.25 26.94 -8.33
N ASP A 102 3.48 28.01 -8.38
CA ASP A 102 3.74 29.24 -7.58
C ASP A 102 3.44 29.03 -6.08
N SER A 103 3.05 27.83 -5.67
CA SER A 103 2.76 27.51 -4.27
C SER A 103 4.05 27.46 -3.45
N VAL A 104 4.19 28.39 -2.52
CA VAL A 104 5.30 28.44 -1.55
C VAL A 104 4.77 28.04 -0.18
N HIS A 105 5.28 26.94 0.35
CA HIS A 105 4.93 26.44 1.69
C HIS A 105 6.00 26.86 2.70
N ARG A 106 5.59 27.57 3.73
CA ARG A 106 6.46 27.99 4.84
C ARG A 106 6.40 26.97 5.95
N ILE A 107 7.50 26.24 6.16
CA ILE A 107 7.63 25.18 7.16
C ILE A 107 8.47 25.69 8.33
N ARG A 108 7.91 25.67 9.53
CA ARG A 108 8.59 26.08 10.76
C ARG A 108 9.57 25.00 11.18
N VAL A 109 10.81 25.38 11.49
CA VAL A 109 11.87 24.45 11.90
C VAL A 109 12.60 24.98 13.13
N CYS A 110 12.68 24.15 14.16
CA CYS A 110 13.55 24.36 15.31
C CYS A 110 14.88 23.65 15.09
N TYR A 111 15.99 24.39 15.15
CA TYR A 111 17.35 23.88 14.99
C TYR A 111 18.09 23.73 16.33
N ASP A 112 17.36 23.73 17.44
CA ASP A 112 17.96 23.54 18.77
C ASP A 112 18.55 22.14 18.91
N PRO A 113 19.76 21.97 19.52
CA PRO A 113 20.38 20.66 19.69
C PRO A 113 19.50 19.63 20.41
N GLU A 114 18.53 20.04 21.25
CA GLU A 114 17.58 19.13 21.90
C GLU A 114 16.75 18.34 20.88
N VAL A 115 16.47 18.93 19.71
CA VAL A 115 15.62 18.34 18.66
C VAL A 115 16.38 18.07 17.35
N ALA A 116 17.63 18.50 17.25
CA ALA A 116 18.51 18.40 16.08
C ALA A 116 19.83 17.65 16.41
N PRO A 117 19.78 16.35 16.73
CA PRO A 117 20.91 15.61 17.31
C PRO A 117 22.14 15.54 16.40
N ASP A 118 21.99 15.69 15.08
CA ASP A 118 23.10 15.60 14.13
C ASP A 118 23.59 16.97 13.63
N LEU A 119 22.97 18.07 14.04
CA LEU A 119 23.24 19.40 13.46
C LEU A 119 24.71 19.80 13.61
N VAL A 120 25.28 19.67 14.81
CA VAL A 120 26.67 20.08 15.08
C VAL A 120 27.64 19.22 14.24
N ALA A 121 27.50 17.89 14.30
CA ALA A 121 28.34 16.97 13.53
C ALA A 121 28.16 17.16 12.01
N SER A 122 26.97 17.51 11.56
CA SER A 122 26.69 17.81 10.15
C SER A 122 27.38 19.09 9.68
N ALA A 123 27.36 20.14 10.49
CA ALA A 123 28.05 21.39 10.22
C ALA A 123 29.56 21.18 10.14
N GLU A 124 30.14 20.42 11.10
CA GLU A 124 31.57 20.07 11.11
C GLU A 124 31.98 19.27 9.85
N LYS A 125 31.20 18.25 9.44
CA LYS A 125 31.43 17.49 8.20
C LYS A 125 31.41 18.38 6.96
N CYS A 126 30.57 19.39 6.95
CA CYS A 126 30.47 20.37 5.86
C CYS A 126 31.52 21.51 5.99
N LYS A 127 32.37 21.52 7.03
CA LYS A 127 33.35 22.57 7.33
C LYS A 127 32.71 23.96 7.48
N LEU A 128 31.56 24.02 8.15
CA LEU A 128 30.77 25.22 8.41
C LEU A 128 30.55 25.39 9.90
N THR A 129 30.36 26.62 10.33
CA THR A 129 29.75 26.87 11.65
C THR A 129 28.29 26.44 11.65
N VAL A 130 27.74 26.08 12.80
CA VAL A 130 26.32 25.73 12.92
C VAL A 130 25.41 26.81 12.35
N ARG A 131 25.73 28.09 12.58
CA ARG A 131 24.94 29.21 12.08
C ARG A 131 24.98 29.34 10.56
N GLU A 132 26.15 29.15 9.95
CA GLU A 132 26.29 29.13 8.48
C GLU A 132 25.53 27.97 7.88
N PHE A 133 25.61 26.77 8.48
CA PHE A 133 24.88 25.58 8.04
C PHE A 133 23.36 25.84 8.02
N ILE A 134 22.80 26.37 9.13
CA ILE A 134 21.37 26.71 9.22
C ILE A 134 21.00 27.75 8.17
N ASN A 135 21.80 28.81 8.01
CA ASN A 135 21.51 29.86 7.03
C ASN A 135 21.50 29.33 5.59
N ARG A 136 22.45 28.46 5.22
CA ARG A 136 22.47 27.85 3.88
C ARG A 136 21.29 26.93 3.67
N HIS A 137 20.89 26.13 4.67
CA HIS A 137 19.71 25.27 4.58
C HIS A 137 18.43 26.11 4.37
N LYS A 138 18.24 27.19 5.13
CA LYS A 138 17.06 28.08 5.03
C LYS A 138 17.00 28.85 3.72
N ASN A 139 18.15 29.24 3.17
CA ASN A 139 18.24 30.04 1.95
C ASN A 139 18.34 29.18 0.68
N SER A 140 18.31 27.85 0.80
CA SER A 140 18.26 26.93 -0.34
C SER A 140 16.91 27.04 -1.08
N GLU A 141 16.94 26.95 -2.41
CA GLU A 141 15.72 26.98 -3.25
C GLU A 141 15.08 25.59 -3.31
N ILE A 142 14.43 25.20 -2.23
CA ILE A 142 13.91 23.85 -2.03
C ILE A 142 12.63 23.63 -2.85
N THR A 143 12.60 22.54 -3.61
CA THR A 143 11.43 22.07 -4.36
C THR A 143 11.14 20.61 -4.01
N VAL A 144 9.86 20.28 -3.86
CA VAL A 144 9.41 18.91 -3.65
C VAL A 144 9.48 18.13 -4.97
N ASP A 145 10.35 17.14 -5.04
CA ASP A 145 10.48 16.28 -6.22
C ASP A 145 9.33 15.27 -6.29
N ILE A 146 9.17 14.45 -5.26
CA ILE A 146 8.14 13.42 -5.14
C ILE A 146 7.72 13.25 -3.68
N LEU A 147 6.52 12.71 -3.48
CA LEU A 147 6.15 12.10 -2.21
C LEU A 147 6.41 10.58 -2.31
N GLY A 148 6.97 10.00 -1.25
CA GLY A 148 7.29 8.59 -1.23
C GLY A 148 7.58 8.07 0.17
N PHE A 149 7.92 6.80 0.31
CA PHE A 149 8.20 6.15 1.58
C PHE A 149 6.97 6.03 2.51
N MET A 150 6.31 7.14 2.86
CA MET A 150 5.06 7.16 3.64
C MET A 150 4.27 8.45 3.37
N PRO A 151 2.95 8.49 3.66
CA PRO A 151 2.13 9.68 3.43
C PRO A 151 2.70 10.93 4.11
N GLY A 152 2.86 11.99 3.32
CA GLY A 152 3.41 13.27 3.77
C GLY A 152 4.94 13.34 3.81
N PHE A 153 5.68 12.29 3.43
CA PHE A 153 7.13 12.33 3.30
C PHE A 153 7.52 12.90 1.93
N ALA A 154 7.97 14.14 1.92
CA ALA A 154 8.40 14.85 0.72
C ALA A 154 9.92 14.73 0.56
N TYR A 155 10.36 14.15 -0.57
CA TYR A 155 11.75 14.23 -1.02
C TYR A 155 11.94 15.54 -1.73
N CYS A 156 12.87 16.36 -1.24
CA CYS A 156 13.10 17.69 -1.76
C CYS A 156 14.51 17.85 -2.28
N SER A 157 14.66 18.47 -3.45
CA SER A 157 15.93 18.91 -4.03
C SER A 157 16.14 20.42 -3.92
N GLY A 158 17.26 20.93 -4.47
CA GLY A 158 17.60 22.34 -4.44
C GLY A 158 18.44 22.77 -3.22
N LEU A 159 18.92 21.80 -2.44
CA LEU A 159 19.80 22.05 -1.29
C LEU A 159 21.13 22.66 -1.74
N ASP A 160 21.66 23.63 -1.01
CA ASP A 160 22.99 24.19 -1.24
C ASP A 160 24.03 23.05 -1.34
N PRO A 161 24.82 22.98 -2.43
CA PRO A 161 25.79 21.88 -2.64
C PRO A 161 26.79 21.68 -1.50
N SER A 162 27.09 22.71 -0.73
CA SER A 162 27.98 22.62 0.44
C SER A 162 27.39 21.83 1.61
N LEU A 163 26.08 21.56 1.61
CA LEU A 163 25.39 20.79 2.65
C LEU A 163 25.30 19.30 2.32
N LYS A 164 26.02 18.81 1.30
CA LYS A 164 26.03 17.41 0.93
C LYS A 164 26.52 16.51 2.07
N LEU A 165 25.68 15.56 2.50
CA LEU A 165 25.97 14.64 3.60
C LEU A 165 25.63 13.20 3.20
N ALA A 166 26.54 12.26 3.38
CA ALA A 166 26.22 10.85 3.24
C ALA A 166 25.19 10.41 4.28
N ARG A 167 24.45 9.34 3.98
CA ARG A 167 23.58 8.69 4.97
C ARG A 167 24.41 8.18 6.15
N LEU A 168 23.76 8.02 7.30
CA LEU A 168 24.37 7.37 8.46
C LEU A 168 24.70 5.90 8.14
N ASP A 169 25.84 5.40 8.61
CA ASP A 169 26.27 4.01 8.42
C ASP A 169 25.28 3.01 9.05
N ALA A 170 24.72 3.36 10.20
CA ALA A 170 23.67 2.61 10.87
C ALA A 170 22.39 3.46 10.97
N PRO A 171 21.28 3.03 10.32
CA PRO A 171 20.01 3.74 10.46
C PRO A 171 19.49 3.69 11.89
N ARG A 172 18.87 4.76 12.35
CA ARG A 172 18.12 4.79 13.62
C ARG A 172 16.90 3.89 13.53
N THR A 173 16.58 3.22 14.60
CA THR A 173 15.36 2.39 14.70
C THR A 173 14.09 3.23 14.80
N ALA A 174 14.19 4.46 15.30
CA ALA A 174 13.07 5.38 15.45
C ALA A 174 13.54 6.84 15.26
N VAL A 175 13.15 7.46 14.16
CA VAL A 175 13.26 8.90 13.90
C VAL A 175 11.96 9.57 14.35
N PRO A 176 11.99 10.60 15.21
CA PRO A 176 10.78 11.26 15.68
C PRO A 176 10.02 11.99 14.55
N PRO A 177 8.69 12.14 14.66
CA PRO A 177 7.89 12.88 13.69
C PRO A 177 8.29 14.36 13.68
N GLY A 178 8.24 14.98 12.51
CA GLY A 178 8.67 16.36 12.28
C GLY A 178 10.18 16.51 12.07
N SER A 179 11.00 15.45 12.22
CA SER A 179 12.46 15.55 12.02
C SER A 179 12.78 16.02 10.61
N VAL A 180 13.49 17.16 10.49
CA VAL A 180 14.04 17.68 9.24
C VAL A 180 15.43 17.10 9.07
N ALA A 181 15.69 16.48 7.93
CA ALA A 181 16.90 15.70 7.74
C ALA A 181 17.52 15.85 6.34
N ILE A 182 18.82 15.62 6.25
CA ILE A 182 19.60 15.67 5.01
C ILE A 182 20.24 14.32 4.72
N ALA A 183 20.19 13.92 3.44
CA ALA A 183 20.99 12.83 2.89
C ALA A 183 21.35 13.14 1.43
N GLU A 184 22.61 12.98 1.06
CA GLU A 184 23.18 13.43 -0.21
C GLU A 184 22.89 14.93 -0.44
N LEU A 185 22.26 15.30 -1.52
CA LEU A 185 21.80 16.67 -1.85
C LEU A 185 20.28 16.83 -1.71
N GLN A 186 19.65 15.99 -0.86
CA GLN A 186 18.22 16.05 -0.59
C GLN A 186 17.94 16.42 0.86
N THR A 187 16.87 17.16 1.08
CA THR A 187 16.27 17.36 2.41
C THR A 187 14.86 16.76 2.44
N ALA A 188 14.42 16.32 3.62
CA ALA A 188 13.10 15.76 3.82
C ALA A 188 12.62 15.99 5.25
N ILE A 189 11.30 15.85 5.47
CA ILE A 189 10.70 15.93 6.80
C ILE A 189 9.95 14.63 7.07
N TYR A 190 10.24 13.99 8.20
CA TYR A 190 9.60 12.74 8.62
C TYR A 190 8.20 13.01 9.18
N PRO A 191 7.10 12.56 8.56
CA PRO A 191 5.74 12.83 9.04
C PRO A 191 5.34 12.01 10.26
N LYS A 192 5.94 10.84 10.46
CA LYS A 192 5.66 9.91 11.56
C LYS A 192 6.93 9.26 12.07
N THR A 193 6.84 8.61 13.25
CA THR A 193 7.96 7.80 13.79
C THR A 193 8.24 6.62 12.86
N THR A 194 9.49 6.50 12.39
CA THR A 194 9.93 5.44 11.48
C THR A 194 11.45 5.23 11.61
N PRO A 195 11.98 4.06 11.25
CA PRO A 195 13.42 3.92 11.06
C PRO A 195 13.93 4.85 9.95
N GLY A 196 15.15 5.36 10.11
CA GLY A 196 15.75 6.25 9.10
C GLY A 196 17.24 6.49 9.29
N GLY A 197 17.97 6.64 8.18
CA GLY A 197 19.43 6.83 8.17
C GLY A 197 19.88 8.22 7.68
N TRP A 198 18.98 9.23 7.68
CA TRP A 198 19.33 10.59 7.31
C TRP A 198 19.83 11.39 8.52
N ASN A 199 20.66 12.40 8.28
CA ASN A 199 21.19 13.27 9.34
C ASN A 199 20.09 14.25 9.79
N ILE A 200 19.65 14.17 11.04
CA ILE A 200 18.59 15.01 11.62
C ILE A 200 19.18 16.35 12.04
N ILE A 201 18.81 17.40 11.32
CA ILE A 201 19.36 18.77 11.49
C ILE A 201 18.38 19.75 12.12
N GLY A 202 17.14 19.36 12.32
CA GLY A 202 16.09 20.20 12.89
C GLY A 202 14.81 19.42 13.12
N ARG A 203 13.78 20.10 13.66
CA ARG A 203 12.47 19.51 13.84
C ARG A 203 11.35 20.53 13.58
N SER A 204 10.36 20.13 12.81
CA SER A 204 9.15 20.91 12.53
C SER A 204 7.99 20.47 13.43
N PRO A 205 7.20 21.42 13.96
CA PRO A 205 5.94 21.11 14.65
C PRO A 205 4.76 20.94 13.67
N ASP A 206 4.97 21.18 12.38
CA ASP A 206 3.90 21.17 11.38
C ASP A 206 3.40 19.78 11.06
N VAL A 207 2.08 19.61 10.90
CA VAL A 207 1.45 18.35 10.52
C VAL A 207 1.53 18.20 9.01
N LEU A 208 2.37 17.29 8.53
CA LEU A 208 2.62 17.10 7.10
C LEU A 208 1.55 16.30 6.38
N PHE A 209 0.82 15.48 7.10
CA PHE A 209 -0.26 14.66 6.55
C PHE A 209 -1.40 14.52 7.55
N ASP A 210 -2.61 14.86 7.11
CA ASP A 210 -3.84 14.71 7.87
C ASP A 210 -4.92 14.11 6.95
N PRO A 211 -5.29 12.84 7.15
CA PRO A 211 -6.21 12.14 6.25
C PRO A 211 -7.64 12.70 6.26
N HIS A 212 -8.01 13.52 7.26
CA HIS A 212 -9.34 14.11 7.39
C HIS A 212 -9.48 15.47 6.69
N LYS A 213 -8.39 16.02 6.16
CA LYS A 213 -8.42 17.27 5.41
C LYS A 213 -8.76 17.03 3.94
N LYS A 214 -9.40 18.02 3.30
CA LYS A 214 -9.67 18.01 1.86
C LYS A 214 -8.38 17.82 1.03
N CYS A 215 -7.29 18.49 1.46
CA CYS A 215 -5.93 18.28 0.95
C CYS A 215 -5.15 17.56 2.06
N PRO A 216 -5.03 16.23 2.02
CA PRO A 216 -4.49 15.46 3.14
C PRO A 216 -2.98 15.67 3.34
N SER A 217 -2.22 15.95 2.28
CA SER A 217 -0.80 16.28 2.36
C SER A 217 -0.60 17.79 2.39
N LEU A 218 0.27 18.26 3.30
CA LEU A 218 0.66 19.68 3.35
C LEU A 218 1.50 20.08 2.15
N LEU A 219 2.35 19.16 1.67
CA LEU A 219 3.22 19.34 0.52
C LEU A 219 2.79 18.39 -0.59
N THR A 220 2.92 18.86 -1.82
CA THR A 220 2.71 18.05 -3.04
C THR A 220 3.90 18.20 -3.97
N ALA A 221 4.07 17.27 -4.92
CA ALA A 221 5.14 17.34 -5.89
C ALA A 221 5.09 18.63 -6.71
N GLY A 222 6.25 19.29 -6.87
CA GLY A 222 6.41 20.59 -7.53
C GLY A 222 6.26 21.80 -6.61
N ASP A 223 5.85 21.66 -5.35
CA ASP A 223 5.74 22.77 -4.41
C ASP A 223 7.14 23.30 -4.02
N ARG A 224 7.22 24.60 -3.79
CA ARG A 224 8.40 25.25 -3.20
C ARG A 224 8.29 25.28 -1.70
N VAL A 225 9.42 25.09 -1.00
CA VAL A 225 9.48 25.07 0.47
C VAL A 225 10.43 26.13 0.99
N GLU A 226 9.94 26.99 1.89
CA GLU A 226 10.74 27.94 2.67
C GLU A 226 10.79 27.49 4.12
N PHE A 227 11.99 27.28 4.66
CA PHE A 227 12.17 26.95 6.07
C PHE A 227 12.24 28.21 6.95
N ILE A 228 11.32 28.29 7.91
CA ILE A 228 11.23 29.39 8.87
C ILE A 228 11.78 28.92 10.21
N GLU A 229 12.87 29.51 10.66
CA GLU A 229 13.47 29.20 11.96
C GLU A 229 12.56 29.65 13.11
N ILE A 230 12.34 28.76 14.07
CA ILE A 230 11.66 29.03 15.34
C ILE A 230 12.53 28.57 16.50
N ASP A 231 12.35 29.18 17.67
CA ASP A 231 13.04 28.78 18.88
C ASP A 231 12.38 27.54 19.55
N LEU A 232 13.08 26.96 20.53
CA LEU A 232 12.62 25.77 21.24
C LEU A 232 11.31 26.00 22.04
N ALA A 233 11.11 27.19 22.57
CA ALA A 233 9.93 27.52 23.35
C ALA A 233 8.68 27.58 22.44
N GLN A 234 8.82 28.22 21.28
CA GLN A 234 7.78 28.25 20.24
C GLN A 234 7.46 26.83 19.74
N PHE A 235 8.50 26.01 19.48
CA PHE A 235 8.33 24.62 19.08
C PHE A 235 7.51 23.82 20.10
N LYS A 236 7.90 23.85 21.38
CA LYS A 236 7.22 23.14 22.47
C LYS A 236 5.77 23.62 22.67
N LYS A 237 5.53 24.94 22.54
CA LYS A 237 4.18 25.51 22.63
C LYS A 237 3.25 24.94 21.55
N ILE A 238 3.67 24.98 20.27
CA ILE A 238 2.87 24.50 19.15
C ILE A 238 2.61 22.98 19.27
N GLN A 239 3.61 22.22 19.71
CA GLN A 239 3.45 20.78 19.95
C GLN A 239 2.39 20.47 21.03
N SER A 240 2.39 21.23 22.15
CA SER A 240 1.43 21.04 23.23
C SER A 240 0.00 21.39 22.79
N GLU A 241 -0.19 22.47 22.04
CA GLU A 241 -1.49 22.86 21.48
C GLU A 241 -2.05 21.78 20.53
N SER A 242 -1.18 21.22 19.67
CA SER A 242 -1.56 20.13 18.75
C SER A 242 -1.95 18.85 19.49
N ALA A 243 -1.29 18.53 20.60
CA ALA A 243 -1.61 17.37 21.44
C ALA A 243 -2.95 17.52 22.16
N LEU A 244 -3.26 18.73 22.68
CA LEU A 244 -4.54 19.05 23.32
C LEU A 244 -5.71 18.93 22.35
N ASN A 245 -5.56 19.42 21.13
CA ASN A 245 -6.60 19.32 20.09
C ASN A 245 -6.91 17.86 19.71
N LYS A 246 -5.88 16.99 19.64
CA LYS A 246 -6.06 15.55 19.39
C LYS A 246 -6.73 14.82 20.57
N ALA A 247 -6.45 15.23 21.81
CA ALA A 247 -7.08 14.66 22.99
C ALA A 247 -8.58 14.99 23.07
N ASN A 248 -8.95 16.23 22.73
CA ASN A 248 -10.35 16.68 22.73
C ASN A 248 -11.21 16.01 21.63
N GLN A 249 -10.62 15.56 20.52
CA GLN A 249 -11.33 14.81 19.47
C GLN A 249 -11.65 13.36 19.86
N LYS A 250 -10.98 12.80 20.88
CA LYS A 250 -11.17 11.40 21.31
C LYS A 250 -12.30 11.15 22.32
N ILE A 251 -13.05 12.16 22.77
CA ILE A 251 -14.00 12.05 23.90
C ILE A 251 -15.41 11.57 23.46
N HIS A 252 -15.59 11.03 22.27
CA HIS A 252 -16.92 10.60 21.79
C HIS A 252 -16.99 9.13 21.41
N ASP A 253 -16.69 8.19 22.34
CA ASP A 253 -16.95 6.78 22.02
C ASP A 253 -17.15 5.93 23.30
N ASP A 254 -18.22 6.22 24.05
CA ASP A 254 -18.65 5.38 25.19
C ASP A 254 -19.84 4.47 24.84
N GLN A 255 -20.16 4.23 23.57
CA GLN A 255 -21.12 3.22 23.18
C GLN A 255 -20.47 1.84 23.20
N LYS A 256 -20.91 0.97 24.14
CA LYS A 256 -20.53 -0.44 24.11
C LYS A 256 -20.99 -1.05 22.80
N GLY A 257 -20.04 -1.49 21.96
CA GLY A 257 -20.34 -2.16 20.71
C GLY A 257 -21.01 -3.51 20.91
N VAL A 258 -21.49 -4.09 19.83
CA VAL A 258 -22.29 -5.32 19.86
C VAL A 258 -21.47 -6.61 19.76
N ILE A 259 -20.15 -6.52 19.53
CA ILE A 259 -19.23 -7.65 19.50
C ILE A 259 -18.00 -7.32 20.35
N GLU A 260 -17.75 -8.12 21.37
CA GLU A 260 -16.62 -7.97 22.28
C GLU A 260 -15.46 -8.89 21.87
N VAL A 261 -14.26 -8.35 21.87
CA VAL A 261 -13.02 -9.10 21.55
C VAL A 261 -12.44 -9.70 22.83
N LEU A 262 -12.71 -10.99 23.07
CA LEU A 262 -12.14 -11.71 24.24
C LEU A 262 -10.66 -12.04 24.04
N SER A 263 -10.25 -12.29 22.77
CA SER A 263 -8.87 -12.48 22.36
C SER A 263 -8.72 -12.07 20.90
N PRO A 264 -7.66 -11.31 20.52
CA PRO A 264 -7.51 -10.81 19.16
C PRO A 264 -6.87 -11.83 18.18
N GLY A 265 -6.37 -12.97 18.66
CA GLY A 265 -5.54 -13.87 17.88
C GLY A 265 -4.12 -13.32 17.65
N LEU A 266 -3.44 -13.81 16.59
CA LEU A 266 -2.08 -13.35 16.26
C LEU A 266 -2.09 -11.92 15.69
N LEU A 267 -2.91 -11.68 14.67
CA LEU A 267 -3.14 -10.36 14.07
C LEU A 267 -4.54 -10.34 13.47
N THR A 268 -5.39 -9.48 13.99
CA THR A 268 -6.73 -9.19 13.47
C THR A 268 -6.85 -7.69 13.22
N SER A 269 -7.26 -7.31 12.02
CA SER A 269 -7.48 -5.91 11.63
C SER A 269 -8.81 -5.76 10.89
N ILE A 270 -9.46 -4.61 11.06
CA ILE A 270 -10.62 -4.24 10.26
C ILE A 270 -10.12 -3.89 8.86
N GLN A 271 -10.68 -4.52 7.83
CA GLN A 271 -10.35 -4.25 6.43
C GLN A 271 -11.66 -4.11 5.62
N GLY A 272 -11.65 -3.18 4.67
CA GLY A 272 -12.78 -2.91 3.78
C GLY A 272 -12.30 -2.33 2.45
N ALA A 273 -13.05 -1.39 1.87
CA ALA A 273 -12.70 -0.76 0.60
C ALA A 273 -11.26 -0.24 0.56
N PRO A 274 -10.45 -0.62 -0.44
CA PRO A 274 -9.11 -0.06 -0.65
C PRO A 274 -9.16 1.44 -1.01
N ARG A 275 -8.07 2.17 -0.75
CA ARG A 275 -7.92 3.63 -0.99
C ARG A 275 -7.18 3.89 -2.28
N TYR A 276 -7.85 3.82 -3.41
CA TYR A 276 -7.26 4.16 -4.70
C TYR A 276 -7.23 5.67 -4.96
N GLY A 277 -6.32 6.13 -5.86
CA GLY A 277 -6.19 7.53 -6.23
C GLY A 277 -5.31 8.38 -5.30
N PHE A 278 -4.63 7.76 -4.31
CA PHE A 278 -3.79 8.47 -3.34
C PHE A 278 -2.33 8.02 -3.34
N ALA A 279 -1.93 7.16 -4.28
CA ALA A 279 -0.57 6.66 -4.32
C ALA A 279 0.47 7.77 -4.66
N HIS A 280 0.05 8.83 -5.37
CA HIS A 280 0.86 10.03 -5.59
C HIS A 280 1.17 10.82 -4.30
N LEU A 281 0.42 10.59 -3.23
CA LEU A 281 0.65 11.13 -1.88
C LEU A 281 1.40 10.14 -0.97
N ALA A 282 2.03 9.12 -1.55
CA ALA A 282 2.73 8.04 -0.86
C ALA A 282 1.81 7.13 0.00
N LEU A 283 0.53 7.03 -0.34
CA LEU A 283 -0.42 6.12 0.29
C LEU A 283 -0.81 5.00 -0.67
N SER A 284 -0.37 3.77 -0.42
CA SER A 284 -0.85 2.59 -1.15
C SER A 284 -2.30 2.28 -0.81
N ALA A 285 -2.97 1.51 -1.67
CA ALA A 285 -4.40 1.26 -1.55
C ALA A 285 -4.81 0.56 -0.25
N GLY A 286 -3.97 -0.33 0.30
CA GLY A 286 -4.32 -1.13 1.47
C GLY A 286 -5.47 -2.10 1.17
N GLY A 287 -6.43 -2.21 2.09
CA GLY A 287 -7.57 -3.12 1.99
C GLY A 287 -7.21 -4.58 2.31
N PRO A 288 -8.13 -5.53 2.07
CA PRO A 288 -7.87 -6.95 2.32
C PRO A 288 -6.70 -7.47 1.50
N MET A 289 -5.81 -8.25 2.13
CA MET A 289 -4.72 -8.93 1.43
C MET A 289 -5.25 -9.92 0.39
N ASP A 290 -6.29 -10.70 0.79
CA ASP A 290 -7.04 -11.60 -0.06
C ASP A 290 -8.38 -10.98 -0.40
N LYS A 291 -8.38 -10.11 -1.44
CA LYS A 291 -9.58 -9.40 -1.86
C LYS A 291 -10.68 -10.36 -2.32
N GLU A 292 -10.32 -11.43 -3.01
CA GLU A 292 -11.30 -12.42 -3.49
C GLU A 292 -12.01 -13.13 -2.34
N ALA A 293 -11.26 -13.49 -1.28
CA ALA A 293 -11.85 -14.05 -0.07
C ALA A 293 -12.79 -13.04 0.62
N ALA A 294 -12.40 -11.77 0.65
CA ALA A 294 -13.23 -10.70 1.22
C ALA A 294 -14.53 -10.47 0.42
N ASP A 295 -14.42 -10.41 -0.91
CA ASP A 295 -15.58 -10.25 -1.81
C ASP A 295 -16.57 -11.42 -1.64
N LEU A 296 -16.08 -12.66 -1.59
CA LEU A 296 -16.91 -13.86 -1.38
C LEU A 296 -17.55 -13.88 0.01
N ALA A 297 -16.80 -13.53 1.07
CA ALA A 297 -17.34 -13.51 2.44
C ALA A 297 -18.46 -12.46 2.58
N ASN A 298 -18.27 -11.28 2.00
CA ASN A 298 -19.29 -10.24 1.96
C ASN A 298 -20.51 -10.66 1.13
N ALA A 299 -20.29 -11.24 -0.06
CA ALA A 299 -21.36 -11.70 -0.92
C ALA A 299 -22.23 -12.81 -0.29
N LEU A 300 -21.61 -13.72 0.50
CA LEU A 300 -22.33 -14.75 1.26
C LEU A 300 -23.35 -14.19 2.25
N LEU A 301 -23.19 -12.92 2.64
CA LEU A 301 -24.09 -12.23 3.56
C LEU A 301 -24.96 -11.18 2.88
N GLY A 302 -24.82 -10.97 1.57
CA GLY A 302 -25.48 -9.89 0.85
C GLY A 302 -24.94 -8.51 1.21
N ASN A 303 -23.76 -8.43 1.77
CA ASN A 303 -23.07 -7.16 2.01
C ASN A 303 -22.54 -6.58 0.69
N SER A 304 -22.36 -5.24 0.66
CA SER A 304 -21.53 -4.61 -0.37
C SER A 304 -20.12 -5.18 -0.34
N GLN A 305 -19.46 -5.30 -1.51
CA GLN A 305 -18.04 -5.73 -1.59
C GLN A 305 -17.09 -4.82 -0.80
N ASP A 306 -17.49 -3.56 -0.58
CA ASP A 306 -16.73 -2.57 0.17
C ASP A 306 -17.02 -2.59 1.69
N ALA A 307 -17.92 -3.46 2.15
CA ALA A 307 -18.24 -3.58 3.56
C ALA A 307 -17.01 -4.04 4.35
N ALA A 308 -16.78 -3.38 5.49
CA ALA A 308 -15.67 -3.75 6.35
C ALA A 308 -15.96 -5.04 7.13
N GLY A 309 -14.93 -5.87 7.26
CA GLY A 309 -14.90 -7.10 8.04
C GLY A 309 -13.56 -7.25 8.75
N LEU A 310 -13.30 -8.44 9.29
CA LEU A 310 -12.03 -8.74 9.94
C LEU A 310 -11.12 -9.58 9.03
N GLU A 311 -9.95 -9.02 8.72
CA GLU A 311 -8.86 -9.83 8.20
C GLU A 311 -8.09 -10.45 9.37
N ILE A 312 -8.02 -11.76 9.39
CA ILE A 312 -7.47 -12.57 10.47
C ILE A 312 -6.27 -13.34 9.92
N THR A 313 -5.11 -13.20 10.57
CA THR A 313 -3.84 -13.79 10.14
C THR A 313 -3.33 -14.81 11.14
N GLY A 314 -2.98 -16.01 10.70
CA GLY A 314 -2.29 -17.06 11.46
C GLY A 314 -3.19 -17.79 12.46
N THR A 315 -3.42 -17.21 13.65
CA THR A 315 -4.34 -17.73 14.67
C THR A 315 -5.44 -16.71 14.91
N GLY A 316 -6.69 -17.15 14.91
CA GLY A 316 -7.82 -16.24 14.92
C GLY A 316 -8.28 -15.78 16.31
N PRO A 317 -9.21 -14.81 16.33
CA PRO A 317 -9.76 -14.22 17.54
C PRO A 317 -10.82 -15.10 18.21
N LYS A 318 -11.19 -14.67 19.43
CA LYS A 318 -12.35 -15.11 20.15
C LYS A 318 -13.28 -13.93 20.38
N LEU A 319 -14.50 -14.00 19.83
CA LEU A 319 -15.46 -12.90 19.73
C LEU A 319 -16.76 -13.27 20.46
N LEU A 320 -17.19 -12.47 21.43
CA LEU A 320 -18.47 -12.63 22.12
C LEU A 320 -19.50 -11.71 21.46
N PHE A 321 -20.63 -12.27 21.07
CA PHE A 321 -21.72 -11.53 20.42
C PHE A 321 -22.77 -11.11 21.44
N HIS A 322 -23.02 -9.81 21.54
CA HIS A 322 -24.06 -9.21 22.34
C HIS A 322 -25.37 -8.96 21.56
N THR A 323 -25.42 -9.44 20.33
CA THR A 323 -26.58 -9.43 19.44
C THR A 323 -26.57 -10.66 18.53
N ASP A 324 -27.72 -11.02 17.98
CA ASP A 324 -27.80 -12.02 16.92
C ASP A 324 -27.13 -11.49 15.64
N ALA A 325 -26.30 -12.32 14.99
CA ALA A 325 -25.62 -11.94 13.78
C ALA A 325 -25.45 -13.12 12.80
N TRP A 326 -25.50 -12.83 11.51
CA TRP A 326 -25.01 -13.74 10.47
C TRP A 326 -23.56 -13.39 10.15
N VAL A 327 -22.71 -14.42 10.08
CA VAL A 327 -21.29 -14.27 9.76
C VAL A 327 -20.91 -15.22 8.64
N ALA A 328 -19.87 -14.89 7.87
CA ALA A 328 -19.27 -15.77 6.91
C ALA A 328 -17.75 -15.55 6.87
N TRP A 329 -16.96 -16.61 6.74
CA TRP A 329 -15.52 -16.47 6.57
C TRP A 329 -15.03 -17.31 5.41
N VAL A 330 -14.09 -16.75 4.66
CA VAL A 330 -13.50 -17.33 3.46
C VAL A 330 -11.98 -17.11 3.52
N GLY A 331 -11.21 -18.01 2.89
CA GLY A 331 -9.74 -17.93 2.81
C GLY A 331 -9.08 -19.21 3.30
N ALA A 332 -8.11 -19.09 4.19
CA ALA A 332 -7.35 -20.20 4.76
C ALA A 332 -8.25 -21.29 5.38
N GLN A 333 -7.77 -22.51 5.38
CA GLN A 333 -8.44 -23.61 6.06
C GLN A 333 -8.33 -23.43 7.57
N CYS A 334 -9.41 -22.96 8.17
CA CYS A 334 -9.52 -22.69 9.60
C CYS A 334 -10.81 -23.27 10.17
N THR A 335 -10.71 -23.89 11.33
CA THR A 335 -11.86 -24.40 12.06
C THR A 335 -12.49 -23.28 12.88
N GLY A 336 -13.73 -22.89 12.53
CA GLY A 336 -14.56 -22.03 13.35
C GLY A 336 -15.30 -22.85 14.43
N GLN A 337 -15.48 -22.27 15.62
CA GLN A 337 -16.23 -22.87 16.70
C GLN A 337 -17.19 -21.86 17.32
N ILE A 338 -18.44 -22.28 17.58
CA ILE A 338 -19.40 -21.54 18.38
C ILE A 338 -19.58 -22.29 19.70
N ASP A 339 -19.23 -21.65 20.83
CA ASP A 339 -19.24 -22.23 22.18
C ASP A 339 -18.54 -23.61 22.23
N GLY A 340 -17.38 -23.72 21.55
CA GLY A 340 -16.56 -24.92 21.47
C GLY A 340 -17.06 -25.98 20.47
N LYS A 341 -18.22 -25.79 19.83
CA LYS A 341 -18.72 -26.71 18.79
C LYS A 341 -18.27 -26.26 17.42
N THR A 342 -17.66 -27.17 16.65
CA THR A 342 -17.20 -26.90 15.29
C THR A 342 -18.35 -26.53 14.35
N VAL A 343 -18.15 -25.47 13.59
CA VAL A 343 -19.06 -24.99 12.53
C VAL A 343 -18.31 -24.83 11.22
N PRO A 344 -18.96 -25.10 10.07
CA PRO A 344 -18.31 -25.06 8.77
C PRO A 344 -18.15 -23.63 8.25
N GLY A 345 -17.04 -23.34 7.57
CA GLY A 345 -16.80 -22.10 6.84
C GLY A 345 -17.36 -22.06 5.42
N ASN A 346 -17.02 -21.01 4.67
CA ASN A 346 -17.41 -20.77 3.28
C ASN A 346 -18.93 -20.76 3.04
N ARG A 347 -19.69 -20.34 4.04
CA ARG A 347 -21.14 -20.22 4.03
C ARG A 347 -21.62 -19.28 5.13
N PRO A 348 -22.84 -18.76 5.05
CA PRO A 348 -23.44 -18.03 6.16
C PRO A 348 -23.60 -18.92 7.40
N VAL A 349 -23.28 -18.38 8.59
CA VAL A 349 -23.43 -19.03 9.89
C VAL A 349 -24.12 -18.06 10.85
N HIS A 350 -25.16 -18.52 11.54
CA HIS A 350 -25.87 -17.73 12.54
C HIS A 350 -25.18 -17.87 13.90
N VAL A 351 -24.80 -16.75 14.47
CA VAL A 351 -24.29 -16.63 15.86
C VAL A 351 -25.36 -15.91 16.69
N ARG A 352 -25.83 -16.54 17.75
CA ARG A 352 -26.87 -15.98 18.62
C ARG A 352 -26.25 -15.07 19.67
N ILE A 353 -27.06 -14.17 20.21
CA ILE A 353 -26.71 -13.36 21.37
C ILE A 353 -26.16 -14.23 22.50
N GLY A 354 -25.09 -13.80 23.16
CA GLY A 354 -24.40 -14.51 24.23
C GLY A 354 -23.44 -15.61 23.76
N GLN A 355 -23.41 -15.97 22.45
CA GLN A 355 -22.50 -16.99 21.95
C GLN A 355 -21.12 -16.41 21.62
N THR A 356 -20.13 -17.28 21.72
CA THR A 356 -18.74 -16.97 21.41
C THR A 356 -18.31 -17.68 20.14
N LEU A 357 -17.95 -16.90 19.10
CA LEU A 357 -17.27 -17.40 17.89
C LEU A 357 -15.76 -17.37 18.10
N SER A 358 -15.08 -18.47 17.84
CA SER A 358 -13.63 -18.54 17.95
C SER A 358 -13.00 -19.29 16.79
N PHE A 359 -11.74 -18.92 16.47
CA PHE A 359 -10.96 -19.56 15.43
C PHE A 359 -9.62 -20.04 16.00
N GLY A 360 -9.22 -21.24 15.60
CA GLY A 360 -7.92 -21.81 15.93
C GLY A 360 -6.81 -21.34 14.99
N ALA A 361 -5.69 -22.06 15.01
CA ALA A 361 -4.62 -21.90 14.04
C ALA A 361 -5.09 -22.38 12.65
N MET A 362 -4.58 -21.73 11.61
CA MET A 362 -4.89 -22.10 10.22
C MET A 362 -4.10 -23.34 9.81
N ALA A 363 -4.81 -24.39 9.38
CA ALA A 363 -4.21 -25.67 8.97
C ALA A 363 -3.48 -25.52 7.63
N GLN A 364 -4.08 -24.79 6.68
CA GLN A 364 -3.53 -24.47 5.36
C GLN A 364 -3.90 -23.06 4.96
N GLY A 365 -3.00 -22.34 4.29
CA GLY A 365 -3.12 -20.91 4.04
C GLY A 365 -2.74 -20.08 5.29
N TYR A 366 -2.97 -18.77 5.25
CA TYR A 366 -2.48 -17.85 6.28
C TYR A 366 -3.51 -16.82 6.74
N ARG A 367 -4.52 -16.52 5.89
CA ARG A 367 -5.52 -15.49 6.17
C ARG A 367 -6.93 -15.97 5.90
N ILE A 368 -7.85 -15.56 6.77
CA ILE A 368 -9.29 -15.59 6.48
C ILE A 368 -9.83 -14.16 6.54
N PHE A 369 -10.86 -13.90 5.76
CA PHE A 369 -11.68 -12.71 5.91
C PHE A 369 -13.01 -13.12 6.53
N LEU A 370 -13.34 -12.54 7.69
CA LEU A 370 -14.61 -12.73 8.40
C LEU A 370 -15.50 -11.52 8.13
N ALA A 371 -16.54 -11.74 7.33
CA ALA A 371 -17.62 -10.78 7.15
C ALA A 371 -18.70 -10.98 8.22
N ILE A 372 -19.39 -9.90 8.57
CA ILE A 372 -20.56 -9.90 9.45
C ILE A 372 -21.67 -9.20 8.69
N ALA A 373 -22.90 -9.72 8.77
CA ALA A 373 -24.05 -9.10 8.08
C ALA A 373 -24.21 -7.65 8.54
N GLY A 374 -24.21 -6.75 7.56
CA GLY A 374 -24.19 -5.32 7.83
C GLY A 374 -22.83 -4.66 7.77
N GLY A 375 -21.77 -5.46 7.78
CA GLY A 375 -20.41 -4.95 7.88
C GLY A 375 -20.07 -4.40 9.26
N ILE A 376 -18.79 -4.27 9.54
CA ILE A 376 -18.28 -3.62 10.75
C ILE A 376 -18.28 -2.11 10.52
N GLU A 377 -18.71 -1.35 11.53
CA GLU A 377 -18.58 0.10 11.52
C GLU A 377 -17.11 0.48 11.44
N SER A 378 -16.77 1.25 10.44
CA SER A 378 -15.41 1.67 10.18
C SER A 378 -15.43 3.05 9.53
N GLU A 379 -14.50 3.89 9.92
CA GLU A 379 -14.39 5.22 9.38
C GLU A 379 -14.12 5.18 7.86
N PHE A 380 -14.90 5.97 7.10
CA PHE A 380 -14.65 6.17 5.67
C PHE A 380 -13.70 7.36 5.49
N VAL A 381 -12.45 7.07 5.13
CA VAL A 381 -11.41 8.08 5.02
C VAL A 381 -10.57 7.84 3.77
N LEU A 382 -10.32 8.90 3.00
CA LEU A 382 -9.58 8.83 1.72
C LEU A 382 -10.13 7.76 0.76
N GLY A 383 -11.45 7.74 0.58
CA GLY A 383 -12.09 6.84 -0.37
C GLY A 383 -12.14 5.36 0.05
N GLY A 384 -11.71 5.00 1.25
CA GLY A 384 -11.69 3.62 1.71
C GLY A 384 -12.06 3.43 3.18
N ARG A 385 -12.12 2.17 3.61
CA ARG A 385 -12.45 1.77 4.98
C ARG A 385 -11.42 0.81 5.54
N GLY A 386 -11.37 0.74 6.87
CA GLY A 386 -10.49 -0.17 7.59
C GLY A 386 -9.07 0.35 7.77
N SER A 387 -8.24 -0.50 8.32
CA SER A 387 -6.88 -0.21 8.73
C SER A 387 -5.90 -0.12 7.56
N HIS A 388 -5.10 0.92 7.53
CA HIS A 388 -3.84 0.94 6.78
C HIS A 388 -2.71 1.02 7.81
N LEU A 389 -2.21 -0.14 8.23
CA LEU A 389 -1.35 -0.25 9.41
C LEU A 389 -0.02 0.49 9.24
N SER A 390 0.61 0.38 8.08
CA SER A 390 1.89 1.04 7.78
C SER A 390 1.77 2.57 7.76
N ALA A 391 0.66 3.10 7.26
CA ALA A 391 0.38 4.53 7.26
C ALA A 391 -0.26 5.02 8.57
N GLY A 392 -0.77 4.12 9.41
CA GLY A 392 -1.51 4.43 10.64
C GLY A 392 -2.76 5.27 10.36
N ILE A 393 -3.52 4.89 9.31
CA ILE A 393 -4.77 5.52 8.88
C ILE A 393 -5.92 4.55 9.11
N GLY A 394 -7.11 5.08 9.45
CA GLY A 394 -8.29 4.29 9.74
C GLY A 394 -8.19 3.53 11.07
N ASP A 395 -8.86 2.38 11.14
CA ASP A 395 -8.98 1.59 12.37
C ASP A 395 -7.62 1.07 12.85
N LYS A 396 -7.54 0.82 14.15
CA LYS A 396 -6.36 0.20 14.76
C LYS A 396 -6.42 -1.33 14.65
N VAL A 397 -5.29 -1.99 14.95
CA VAL A 397 -5.27 -3.43 15.19
C VAL A 397 -6.19 -3.74 16.36
N VAL A 398 -7.02 -4.76 16.18
CA VAL A 398 -7.99 -5.21 17.18
C VAL A 398 -7.27 -5.78 18.41
N LYS A 399 -7.70 -5.40 19.59
CA LYS A 399 -7.12 -5.81 20.88
C LYS A 399 -8.15 -6.48 21.77
N LYS A 400 -7.68 -7.20 22.78
CA LYS A 400 -8.53 -7.73 23.83
C LYS A 400 -9.26 -6.59 24.56
N GLY A 401 -10.55 -6.74 24.74
CA GLY A 401 -11.43 -5.76 25.38
C GLY A 401 -11.98 -4.69 24.43
N ASP A 402 -11.59 -4.72 23.13
CA ASP A 402 -12.22 -3.85 22.16
C ASP A 402 -13.66 -4.30 21.90
N PHE A 403 -14.51 -3.33 21.57
CA PHE A 403 -15.87 -3.54 21.12
C PHE A 403 -16.01 -3.10 19.67
N LEU A 404 -16.65 -3.94 18.85
CA LEU A 404 -16.92 -3.65 17.45
C LEU A 404 -18.41 -3.37 17.28
N ASN A 405 -18.71 -2.31 16.55
CA ASN A 405 -20.07 -1.96 16.13
C ASN A 405 -20.35 -2.51 14.75
N LEU A 406 -21.63 -2.72 14.43
CA LEU A 406 -22.09 -3.03 13.09
C LEU A 406 -22.52 -1.75 12.39
N SER A 407 -22.23 -1.65 11.12
CA SER A 407 -22.67 -0.53 10.28
C SER A 407 -24.19 -0.56 10.14
N GLN A 408 -24.84 0.60 10.29
CA GLN A 408 -26.29 0.73 10.07
C GLN A 408 -26.70 0.63 8.59
N LEU A 409 -25.74 0.52 7.68
CA LEU A 409 -25.96 0.60 6.24
C LEU A 409 -26.52 -0.67 5.61
N SER A 410 -26.87 -1.75 6.36
CA SER A 410 -27.28 -2.97 5.71
C SER A 410 -28.57 -3.58 6.24
N LEU A 411 -29.48 -3.75 5.28
CA LEU A 411 -30.68 -4.57 5.34
C LEU A 411 -30.36 -6.08 5.13
N SER A 412 -29.09 -6.48 5.10
CA SER A 412 -28.66 -7.83 4.73
C SER A 412 -29.18 -8.91 5.69
N SER A 413 -29.37 -8.59 6.98
CA SER A 413 -29.96 -9.52 7.95
C SER A 413 -31.44 -9.84 7.72
N GLU A 414 -32.15 -9.05 6.89
CA GLU A 414 -33.56 -9.21 6.55
C GLU A 414 -33.82 -9.95 5.25
N LEU A 415 -32.75 -10.40 4.56
CA LEU A 415 -32.90 -11.14 3.32
C LEU A 415 -33.80 -12.38 3.53
N PRO A 416 -34.69 -12.71 2.57
CA PRO A 416 -35.61 -13.84 2.65
C PRO A 416 -34.90 -15.16 2.95
N PHE A 417 -33.69 -15.32 2.47
CA PHE A 417 -32.84 -16.50 2.71
C PHE A 417 -32.56 -16.71 4.21
N PHE A 418 -32.12 -15.68 4.94
CA PHE A 418 -31.81 -15.78 6.35
C PHE A 418 -33.06 -15.99 7.22
N ASN A 419 -34.18 -15.37 6.83
CA ASN A 419 -35.46 -15.60 7.51
C ASN A 419 -35.92 -17.06 7.37
N ARG A 420 -35.76 -17.68 6.19
CA ARG A 420 -36.05 -19.12 5.99
C ARG A 420 -35.19 -20.01 6.89
N LEU A 421 -33.88 -19.77 6.97
CA LEU A 421 -32.99 -20.54 7.83
C LEU A 421 -33.34 -20.37 9.33
N ARG A 422 -33.65 -19.14 9.76
CA ARG A 422 -34.05 -18.82 11.14
C ARG A 422 -35.35 -19.55 11.50
N ASN A 423 -36.37 -19.49 10.65
CA ASN A 423 -37.65 -20.17 10.84
C ASN A 423 -37.51 -21.70 10.87
N ALA A 424 -36.57 -22.25 10.10
CA ALA A 424 -36.23 -23.67 10.11
C ALA A 424 -35.30 -24.08 11.30
N ASN A 425 -34.92 -23.15 12.17
CA ASN A 425 -33.96 -23.33 13.27
C ASN A 425 -32.59 -23.89 12.79
N GLN A 426 -32.16 -23.50 11.58
CA GLN A 426 -30.90 -23.91 10.98
C GLN A 426 -29.85 -22.82 11.19
N ALA A 427 -28.72 -23.17 11.81
CA ALA A 427 -27.61 -22.24 12.03
C ALA A 427 -26.82 -21.94 10.73
N TYR A 428 -26.90 -22.79 9.73
CA TYR A 428 -26.21 -22.61 8.44
C TYR A 428 -26.85 -23.46 7.34
N PRO A 429 -26.69 -23.10 6.06
CA PRO A 429 -27.17 -23.90 4.93
C PRO A 429 -26.31 -25.13 4.69
N LYS A 430 -26.83 -26.13 3.97
CA LYS A 430 -26.09 -27.34 3.60
C LYS A 430 -25.05 -27.09 2.48
N TRP A 431 -25.23 -26.06 1.66
CA TRP A 431 -24.31 -25.69 0.60
C TRP A 431 -23.17 -24.79 1.11
N SER A 432 -22.08 -24.71 0.37
CA SER A 432 -20.95 -23.79 0.58
C SER A 432 -20.38 -23.32 -0.75
N VAL A 433 -19.69 -22.19 -0.77
CA VAL A 433 -18.85 -21.80 -1.90
C VAL A 433 -17.50 -22.51 -1.84
N ALA A 434 -16.87 -22.68 -3.00
CA ALA A 434 -15.49 -23.10 -3.06
C ALA A 434 -14.59 -22.01 -2.47
N ALA A 435 -13.64 -22.38 -1.61
CA ALA A 435 -12.62 -21.46 -1.16
C ALA A 435 -11.66 -21.11 -2.30
N PRO A 436 -11.08 -19.88 -2.32
CA PRO A 436 -9.96 -19.58 -3.20
C PRO A 436 -8.84 -20.62 -3.06
N ALA A 437 -8.05 -20.80 -4.13
CA ALA A 437 -6.97 -21.78 -4.12
C ALA A 437 -5.95 -21.48 -3.01
N LEU A 438 -5.77 -22.44 -2.10
CA LEU A 438 -4.84 -22.32 -0.99
C LEU A 438 -3.43 -22.74 -1.40
N ALA A 439 -2.43 -22.10 -0.84
CA ALA A 439 -1.05 -22.55 -0.91
C ALA A 439 -0.90 -23.92 -0.25
N GLY A 440 -0.44 -24.91 -1.00
CA GLY A 440 -0.17 -26.26 -0.48
C GLY A 440 1.14 -26.33 0.31
N LYS A 441 1.46 -27.51 0.87
CA LYS A 441 2.75 -27.75 1.56
C LYS A 441 3.95 -27.80 0.62
N ASN A 442 3.73 -27.98 -0.68
CA ASN A 442 4.78 -28.04 -1.71
C ASN A 442 5.22 -26.62 -2.13
N THR A 443 6.34 -26.54 -2.84
CA THR A 443 6.79 -25.28 -3.45
C THR A 443 5.69 -24.70 -4.34
N GLN A 444 5.32 -23.43 -4.08
CA GLN A 444 4.29 -22.73 -4.84
C GLN A 444 4.93 -22.00 -6.02
N PHE A 445 4.40 -22.23 -7.21
CA PHE A 445 4.79 -21.46 -8.39
C PHE A 445 3.99 -20.16 -8.44
N ILE A 446 4.70 -19.04 -8.45
CA ILE A 446 4.13 -17.69 -8.59
C ILE A 446 4.38 -17.22 -10.02
N LYS A 447 3.29 -17.03 -10.77
CA LYS A 447 3.36 -16.53 -12.13
C LYS A 447 3.76 -15.07 -12.12
N VAL A 448 4.76 -14.73 -12.94
CA VAL A 448 5.35 -13.39 -13.01
C VAL A 448 5.63 -12.99 -14.45
N LEU A 449 5.65 -11.69 -14.68
CA LEU A 449 6.15 -11.06 -15.90
C LEU A 449 7.52 -10.46 -15.62
N PRO A 450 8.48 -10.50 -16.58
CA PRO A 450 9.73 -9.76 -16.50
C PRO A 450 9.46 -8.26 -16.32
N SER A 451 10.19 -7.60 -15.41
CA SER A 451 10.11 -6.15 -15.23
C SER A 451 11.29 -5.43 -15.88
N VAL A 452 11.22 -4.10 -15.91
CA VAL A 452 12.13 -3.22 -16.68
C VAL A 452 13.61 -3.32 -16.32
N HIS A 453 13.95 -3.88 -15.17
CA HIS A 453 15.33 -3.99 -14.69
C HIS A 453 15.86 -5.44 -14.69
N LEU A 454 15.09 -6.41 -15.14
CA LEU A 454 15.55 -7.81 -15.20
C LEU A 454 16.81 -7.97 -16.04
N ASN A 455 16.87 -7.27 -17.18
CA ASN A 455 18.01 -7.31 -18.12
C ASN A 455 19.30 -6.66 -17.56
N LEU A 456 19.25 -6.05 -16.38
CA LEU A 456 20.45 -5.54 -15.70
C LEU A 456 21.19 -6.65 -14.95
N LEU A 457 20.54 -7.78 -14.70
CA LEU A 457 21.20 -8.97 -14.19
C LEU A 457 21.90 -9.71 -15.34
N ASP A 458 23.06 -10.28 -15.05
CA ASP A 458 23.70 -11.15 -16.02
C ASP A 458 22.88 -12.45 -16.24
N PRO A 459 23.13 -13.21 -17.33
CA PRO A 459 22.37 -14.43 -17.63
C PRO A 459 22.45 -15.53 -16.55
N GLN A 460 23.53 -15.57 -15.77
CA GLN A 460 23.67 -16.55 -14.68
C GLN A 460 22.77 -16.16 -13.50
N GLU A 461 22.78 -14.87 -13.13
CA GLU A 461 21.92 -14.32 -12.08
C GLU A 461 20.42 -14.43 -12.44
N GLN A 462 20.06 -14.19 -13.73
CA GLN A 462 18.69 -14.42 -14.20
C GLN A 462 18.31 -15.91 -14.08
N THR A 463 19.22 -16.82 -14.42
CA THR A 463 18.99 -18.26 -14.28
C THR A 463 18.79 -18.66 -12.82
N LEU A 464 19.57 -18.09 -11.90
CA LEU A 464 19.42 -18.29 -10.46
C LEU A 464 18.06 -17.77 -9.97
N LEU A 465 17.61 -16.61 -10.40
CA LEU A 465 16.31 -16.04 -10.04
C LEU A 465 15.16 -17.03 -10.36
N TRP A 466 15.19 -17.65 -11.53
CA TRP A 466 14.16 -18.59 -11.99
C TRP A 466 14.22 -19.96 -11.31
N LYS A 467 15.42 -20.47 -11.05
CA LYS A 467 15.61 -21.83 -10.52
C LYS A 467 15.57 -21.89 -8.99
N THR A 468 15.81 -20.77 -8.31
CA THR A 468 15.88 -20.74 -6.85
C THR A 468 14.51 -20.96 -6.23
N VAL A 469 14.45 -21.84 -5.25
CA VAL A 469 13.33 -21.97 -4.34
C VAL A 469 13.54 -20.98 -3.17
N TRP A 470 12.69 -19.99 -3.12
CA TRP A 470 12.71 -18.93 -2.11
C TRP A 470 11.85 -19.33 -0.91
N THR A 471 12.27 -19.01 0.28
CA THR A 471 11.52 -19.20 1.51
C THR A 471 10.93 -17.88 1.99
N VAL A 472 9.65 -17.85 2.31
CA VAL A 472 8.99 -16.67 2.89
C VAL A 472 9.55 -16.42 4.29
N SER A 473 10.14 -15.25 4.50
CA SER A 473 10.78 -14.86 5.75
C SER A 473 9.76 -14.53 6.84
N ALA A 474 10.12 -14.78 8.10
CA ALA A 474 9.34 -14.35 9.26
C ALA A 474 9.25 -12.81 9.40
N GLN A 475 10.12 -12.06 8.71
CA GLN A 475 10.09 -10.60 8.68
C GLN A 475 9.10 -10.03 7.65
N SER A 476 8.33 -10.90 6.97
CA SER A 476 7.28 -10.48 6.04
C SER A 476 6.10 -9.86 6.78
N ASN A 477 5.50 -8.83 6.17
CA ASN A 477 4.34 -8.13 6.70
C ASN A 477 3.40 -7.68 5.57
N ARG A 478 2.40 -6.84 5.85
CA ARG A 478 1.47 -6.33 4.84
C ARG A 478 2.11 -5.38 3.79
N MET A 479 3.31 -4.84 4.06
CA MET A 479 4.05 -4.00 3.10
C MET A 479 4.77 -4.84 2.04
N GLY A 480 5.37 -5.96 2.46
CA GLY A 480 6.17 -6.79 1.55
C GLY A 480 6.55 -8.13 2.14
N MET A 481 6.64 -9.10 1.25
CA MET A 481 7.10 -10.45 1.52
C MET A 481 8.61 -10.52 1.23
N ARG A 482 9.41 -10.68 2.30
CA ARG A 482 10.84 -10.92 2.16
C ARG A 482 11.08 -12.37 1.81
N LEU A 483 11.99 -12.61 0.87
CA LEU A 483 12.27 -13.93 0.34
C LEU A 483 13.73 -14.28 0.65
N ASP A 484 13.92 -15.34 1.42
CA ASP A 484 15.24 -15.80 1.83
C ASP A 484 15.67 -17.02 1.03
N SER A 485 16.97 -17.13 0.70
CA SER A 485 17.58 -18.34 0.14
C SER A 485 19.06 -18.43 0.54
N HIS A 486 19.66 -19.60 0.29
CA HIS A 486 21.12 -19.78 0.44
C HIS A 486 21.91 -18.97 -0.61
N PHE A 487 21.29 -18.66 -1.73
CA PHE A 487 21.87 -17.85 -2.79
C PHE A 487 21.48 -16.38 -2.62
N LYS A 488 22.38 -15.50 -3.02
CA LYS A 488 22.15 -14.07 -3.10
C LYS A 488 22.34 -13.64 -4.54
N ILE A 489 21.37 -12.91 -5.07
CA ILE A 489 21.50 -12.33 -6.42
C ILE A 489 22.39 -11.10 -6.30
N SER A 490 23.47 -11.07 -7.09
CA SER A 490 24.35 -9.91 -7.15
C SER A 490 23.76 -8.89 -8.09
N SER A 491 23.42 -7.71 -7.59
CA SER A 491 22.95 -6.62 -8.43
C SER A 491 24.11 -5.69 -8.77
N PRO A 492 24.35 -5.38 -10.06
CA PRO A 492 25.34 -4.36 -10.44
C PRO A 492 24.90 -2.95 -10.04
N LEU A 493 23.64 -2.78 -9.62
CA LEU A 493 23.07 -1.49 -9.20
C LEU A 493 22.86 -1.47 -7.69
N VAL A 494 23.57 -0.57 -7.03
CA VAL A 494 23.42 -0.31 -5.58
C VAL A 494 22.13 0.48 -5.30
N GLY A 495 21.62 1.22 -6.27
CA GLY A 495 20.37 2.00 -6.20
C GLY A 495 20.04 2.63 -7.54
N ILE A 496 18.77 2.93 -7.72
CA ILE A 496 18.24 3.66 -8.89
C ILE A 496 17.47 4.89 -8.37
N PRO A 497 17.23 5.92 -9.20
CA PRO A 497 16.28 6.97 -8.84
C PRO A 497 14.95 6.38 -8.38
N SER A 498 14.32 6.99 -7.37
CA SER A 498 13.04 6.49 -6.85
C SER A 498 11.98 6.48 -7.95
N GLN A 499 11.36 5.32 -8.17
CA GLN A 499 10.35 5.06 -9.19
C GLN A 499 9.07 4.52 -8.54
N GLY A 500 7.93 4.66 -9.23
CA GLY A 500 6.66 4.10 -8.79
C GLY A 500 6.74 2.58 -8.59
N ILE A 501 6.09 2.09 -7.54
CA ILE A 501 6.00 0.67 -7.18
C ILE A 501 4.53 0.30 -7.05
N TRP A 502 4.20 -0.94 -7.40
CA TRP A 502 2.85 -1.48 -7.36
C TRP A 502 2.81 -2.81 -6.59
N PHE A 503 1.60 -3.27 -6.23
CA PHE A 503 1.40 -4.62 -5.67
C PHE A 503 1.94 -5.68 -6.65
N GLY A 504 2.70 -6.65 -6.15
CA GLY A 504 3.30 -7.70 -6.97
C GLY A 504 4.68 -7.39 -7.51
N THR A 505 5.15 -6.15 -7.45
CA THR A 505 6.53 -5.79 -7.83
C THR A 505 7.54 -6.55 -6.97
N VAL A 506 8.50 -7.21 -7.60
CA VAL A 506 9.63 -7.87 -6.93
C VAL A 506 10.87 -7.00 -7.06
N GLN A 507 11.29 -6.42 -5.95
CA GLN A 507 12.50 -5.58 -5.86
C GLN A 507 13.71 -6.36 -5.38
N LEU A 508 14.90 -5.96 -5.85
CA LEU A 508 16.18 -6.51 -5.40
C LEU A 508 16.97 -5.46 -4.60
N PRO A 509 16.95 -5.50 -3.27
CA PRO A 509 17.80 -4.66 -2.45
C PRO A 509 19.26 -5.15 -2.48
N PRO A 510 20.24 -4.36 -1.97
CA PRO A 510 21.67 -4.72 -1.95
C PRO A 510 21.99 -6.01 -1.19
N SER A 511 21.07 -6.48 -0.34
CA SER A 511 21.23 -7.78 0.34
C SER A 511 21.22 -8.98 -0.59
N GLY A 512 20.77 -8.83 -1.84
CA GLY A 512 20.60 -9.91 -2.81
C GLY A 512 19.39 -10.82 -2.55
N GLN A 513 18.52 -10.44 -1.59
CA GLN A 513 17.31 -11.18 -1.25
C GLN A 513 16.09 -10.40 -1.74
N PRO A 514 15.27 -10.96 -2.66
CA PRO A 514 14.13 -10.25 -3.22
C PRO A 514 13.05 -9.89 -2.19
N ILE A 515 12.33 -8.80 -2.45
CA ILE A 515 11.16 -8.40 -1.67
C ILE A 515 9.99 -8.25 -2.65
N LEU A 516 8.92 -9.03 -2.43
CA LEU A 516 7.68 -8.94 -3.20
C LEU A 516 6.71 -7.99 -2.49
N MET A 517 6.27 -6.94 -3.17
CA MET A 517 5.41 -5.90 -2.61
C MET A 517 3.97 -6.38 -2.45
N LEU A 518 3.34 -6.03 -1.31
CA LEU A 518 2.00 -6.47 -0.92
C LEU A 518 1.04 -5.27 -0.73
N ALA A 519 -0.12 -5.46 -0.09
CA ALA A 519 -1.21 -4.48 -0.05
C ALA A 519 -0.85 -3.10 0.53
N GLU A 520 0.03 -3.05 1.53
CA GLU A 520 0.48 -1.80 2.15
C GLU A 520 1.90 -1.39 1.75
N HIS A 521 2.30 -1.74 0.51
CA HIS A 521 3.63 -1.42 -0.01
C HIS A 521 3.92 0.08 0.00
N GLN A 522 5.20 0.45 0.02
CA GLN A 522 5.61 1.82 -0.29
C GLN A 522 5.30 2.13 -1.76
N THR A 523 4.82 3.33 -2.06
CA THR A 523 4.42 3.69 -3.43
C THR A 523 5.59 4.04 -4.34
N THR A 524 6.75 4.39 -3.78
CA THR A 524 7.99 4.65 -4.51
C THR A 524 9.17 3.93 -3.86
N GLY A 525 10.18 3.58 -4.65
CA GLY A 525 11.40 2.97 -4.15
C GLY A 525 12.55 3.04 -5.14
N GLY A 526 13.76 2.94 -4.60
CA GLY A 526 15.03 3.07 -5.33
C GLY A 526 15.78 1.75 -5.53
N TYR A 527 15.10 0.61 -5.48
CA TYR A 527 15.70 -0.70 -5.79
C TYR A 527 15.25 -1.21 -7.17
N PRO A 528 16.11 -1.94 -7.90
CA PRO A 528 15.76 -2.54 -9.17
C PRO A 528 14.49 -3.41 -9.08
N ARG A 529 13.58 -3.22 -10.02
CA ARG A 529 12.37 -4.04 -10.19
C ARG A 529 12.69 -5.16 -11.16
N LEU A 530 12.69 -6.40 -10.69
CA LEU A 530 13.05 -7.55 -11.49
C LEU A 530 11.84 -8.21 -12.15
N LEU A 531 10.75 -8.34 -11.41
CA LEU A 531 9.54 -9.07 -11.81
C LEU A 531 8.30 -8.35 -11.35
N GLU A 532 7.17 -8.63 -12.02
CA GLU A 532 5.84 -8.23 -11.60
C GLU A 532 4.97 -9.49 -11.48
N ALA A 533 4.46 -9.78 -10.28
CA ALA A 533 3.52 -10.88 -10.08
C ALA A 533 2.19 -10.55 -10.76
N VAL A 534 1.64 -11.55 -11.47
CA VAL A 534 0.36 -11.40 -12.18
C VAL A 534 -0.79 -11.16 -11.20
N ASP A 535 -1.74 -10.31 -11.57
CA ASP A 535 -2.84 -9.91 -10.68
C ASP A 535 -3.64 -11.12 -10.14
N SER A 536 -3.81 -12.16 -10.94
CA SER A 536 -4.45 -13.43 -10.50
C SER A 536 -3.69 -14.17 -9.39
N GLU A 537 -2.45 -13.86 -9.10
CA GLU A 537 -1.68 -14.48 -8.00
C GLU A 537 -1.95 -13.82 -6.62
N ARG A 538 -2.71 -12.70 -6.55
CA ARG A 538 -2.97 -11.95 -5.31
C ARG A 538 -3.47 -12.83 -4.17
N SER A 539 -4.52 -13.63 -4.40
CA SER A 539 -5.07 -14.51 -3.36
C SER A 539 -4.06 -15.56 -2.92
N LYS A 540 -3.29 -16.14 -3.86
CA LYS A 540 -2.23 -17.10 -3.52
C LYS A 540 -1.13 -16.44 -2.66
N LEU A 541 -0.67 -15.24 -3.05
CA LEU A 541 0.31 -14.46 -2.28
C LEU A 541 -0.21 -14.13 -0.87
N ALA A 542 -1.49 -13.78 -0.75
CA ALA A 542 -2.12 -13.51 0.54
C ALA A 542 -2.15 -14.74 1.47
N GLN A 543 -2.13 -15.94 0.92
CA GLN A 543 -2.22 -17.19 1.67
C GLN A 543 -0.85 -17.80 2.03
N LEU A 544 0.25 -17.20 1.57
CA LEU A 544 1.60 -17.62 1.95
C LEU A 544 1.94 -17.17 3.37
N ARG A 545 2.56 -18.05 4.14
CA ARG A 545 3.01 -17.82 5.51
C ARG A 545 4.53 -17.96 5.64
N PRO A 546 5.14 -17.43 6.70
CA PRO A 546 6.55 -17.65 6.99
C PRO A 546 6.91 -19.14 6.96
N GLY A 547 7.99 -19.47 6.23
CA GLY A 547 8.46 -20.83 6.01
C GLY A 547 7.93 -21.52 4.75
N ASP A 548 6.88 -20.99 4.11
CA ASP A 548 6.42 -21.49 2.81
C ASP A 548 7.47 -21.25 1.73
N LYS A 549 7.50 -22.15 0.74
CA LYS A 549 8.45 -22.11 -0.37
C LYS A 549 7.77 -21.66 -1.65
N ILE A 550 8.40 -20.74 -2.37
CA ILE A 550 7.93 -20.28 -3.67
C ILE A 550 9.03 -20.37 -4.72
N GLN A 551 8.62 -20.45 -5.97
CA GLN A 551 9.49 -20.33 -7.14
C GLN A 551 8.77 -19.46 -8.17
N PHE A 552 9.49 -18.55 -8.81
CA PHE A 552 8.93 -17.71 -9.84
C PHE A 552 8.78 -18.48 -11.15
N LEU A 553 7.61 -18.36 -11.78
CA LEU A 553 7.28 -18.97 -13.06
C LEU A 553 7.03 -17.85 -14.08
N PRO A 554 7.96 -17.61 -15.03
CA PRO A 554 7.74 -16.60 -16.06
C PRO A 554 6.62 -17.05 -17.01
N ILE A 555 5.74 -16.10 -17.35
CA ILE A 555 4.69 -16.27 -18.36
C ILE A 555 4.69 -15.09 -19.33
N THR A 556 3.95 -15.19 -20.43
CA THR A 556 3.75 -14.05 -21.35
C THR A 556 2.60 -13.16 -20.89
N LEU A 557 2.55 -11.93 -21.43
CA LEU A 557 1.49 -10.97 -21.12
C LEU A 557 0.12 -11.48 -21.61
N GLU A 558 0.09 -12.11 -22.79
CA GLU A 558 -1.12 -12.71 -23.36
C GLU A 558 -1.64 -13.87 -22.48
N GLU A 559 -0.74 -14.64 -21.92
CA GLU A 559 -1.11 -15.72 -20.98
C GLU A 559 -1.64 -15.14 -19.67
N ALA A 560 -1.03 -14.06 -19.16
CA ALA A 560 -1.52 -13.35 -17.98
C ALA A 560 -2.93 -12.79 -18.21
N ASP A 561 -3.18 -12.12 -19.36
CA ASP A 561 -4.50 -11.60 -19.73
C ASP A 561 -5.56 -12.69 -19.78
N ARG A 562 -5.22 -13.84 -20.40
CA ARG A 562 -6.15 -14.99 -20.48
C ARG A 562 -6.51 -15.54 -19.11
N ILE A 563 -5.52 -15.67 -18.21
CA ILE A 563 -5.74 -16.18 -16.85
C ILE A 563 -6.59 -15.20 -16.04
N ASN A 564 -6.29 -13.92 -16.12
CA ASN A 564 -7.02 -12.87 -15.41
C ASN A 564 -8.47 -12.79 -15.89
N ALA A 565 -8.71 -12.82 -17.20
CA ALA A 565 -10.05 -12.80 -17.79
C ALA A 565 -10.89 -14.00 -17.33
N LEU A 566 -10.31 -15.20 -17.35
CA LEU A 566 -11.00 -16.42 -16.89
C LEU A 566 -11.37 -16.30 -15.40
N ARG A 567 -10.43 -15.86 -14.56
CA ARG A 567 -10.64 -15.69 -13.12
C ARG A 567 -11.71 -14.64 -12.81
N PHE A 568 -11.66 -13.51 -13.51
CA PHE A 568 -12.67 -12.46 -13.39
C PHE A 568 -14.08 -13.00 -13.73
N TYR A 569 -14.21 -13.75 -14.83
CA TYR A 569 -15.45 -14.37 -15.23
C TYR A 569 -15.98 -15.35 -14.18
N GLU A 570 -15.14 -16.24 -13.66
CA GLU A 570 -15.52 -17.22 -12.64
C GLU A 570 -15.96 -16.54 -11.34
N GLN A 571 -15.22 -15.51 -10.89
CA GLN A 571 -15.57 -14.75 -9.72
C GLN A 571 -16.92 -14.04 -9.89
N LYS A 572 -17.11 -13.33 -10.99
CA LYS A 572 -18.35 -12.62 -11.30
C LYS A 572 -19.55 -13.56 -11.37
N LYS A 573 -19.39 -14.73 -12.00
CA LYS A 573 -20.39 -15.79 -12.04
C LYS A 573 -20.78 -16.27 -10.63
N THR A 574 -19.79 -16.48 -9.78
CA THR A 574 -20.01 -16.92 -8.39
C THR A 574 -20.76 -15.87 -7.58
N LEU A 575 -20.35 -14.61 -7.69
CA LEU A 575 -21.01 -13.49 -7.00
C LEU A 575 -22.48 -13.32 -7.45
N ASN A 576 -22.74 -13.37 -8.76
CA ASN A 576 -24.10 -13.30 -9.30
C ASN A 576 -24.98 -14.47 -8.81
N ASN A 577 -24.44 -15.67 -8.78
CA ASN A 577 -25.18 -16.85 -8.28
C ASN A 577 -25.53 -16.70 -6.80
N LEU A 578 -24.64 -16.11 -5.99
CA LEU A 578 -24.93 -15.82 -4.58
C LEU A 578 -26.03 -14.78 -4.40
N GLU A 579 -26.03 -13.70 -5.19
CA GLU A 579 -27.10 -12.70 -5.15
C GLU A 579 -28.48 -13.32 -5.41
N VAL A 580 -28.57 -14.22 -6.41
CA VAL A 580 -29.81 -14.96 -6.73
C VAL A 580 -30.16 -15.93 -5.58
N ALA A 581 -29.19 -16.69 -5.05
CA ALA A 581 -29.43 -17.67 -3.98
C ALA A 581 -29.92 -17.02 -2.67
N LEU A 582 -29.46 -15.82 -2.37
CA LEU A 582 -29.88 -15.04 -1.22
C LEU A 582 -31.24 -14.33 -1.43
N GLY A 583 -31.71 -14.23 -2.68
CA GLY A 583 -32.93 -13.49 -3.04
C GLY A 583 -32.71 -11.97 -2.99
N ALA A 584 -31.51 -11.51 -3.24
CA ALA A 584 -31.17 -10.09 -3.31
C ALA A 584 -31.53 -9.47 -4.67
N LYS A 585 -31.66 -10.29 -5.70
CA LYS A 585 -32.23 -9.96 -7.02
C LYS A 585 -33.36 -10.95 -7.33
N SER A 586 -34.53 -10.45 -7.67
CA SER A 586 -35.66 -11.20 -8.23
C SER A 586 -35.47 -11.36 -9.73
#